data_2c25f11fe80125800d4ec785e596ae1e
#
_entry.id   2c25f11fe80125800d4ec785e596ae1e
#
_cell.length_a   1.000
_cell.length_b   1.000
_cell.length_c   1.000
_cell.angle_alpha   90.00
_cell.angle_beta   90.00
_cell.angle_gamma   90.00
#
_symmetry.space_group_name_H-M   'P 1'
#
loop_
_entity.id
_entity.type
_entity.pdbx_description
1 polymer ?
#
loop_
_entity_poly.entity_id
_entity_poly.type
_entity_poly.pdbx_seq_one_letter_code
_entity_poly.pdbx_strand_id
1 'polypeptide(L)'
;MEILFVDACPREKSRTRELAKQLLKHLPGDVTALKLTESNIPEITEEAVNKRYLDGKEKVFQDPVYDMAKQFTQADIVVIAAPYWDMSFPALLKRYIEAITVTGITFRYSESGMPIGMCRAEKLYYITTAGGPIINEAFGYGYIKMLAQGMYGIPECCCFKAENLDIVGADEEEILRSAVDNIDASFCK
;
A
#
# COMPACT_ATOMS: atom_id res chain seq x y z
N MET A 1 5.32 -10.17 -15.03
CA MET A 1 5.53 -9.64 -13.67
C MET A 1 4.25 -8.99 -13.22
N GLU A 2 3.71 -9.42 -12.08
CA GLU A 2 2.42 -8.98 -11.58
C GLU A 2 2.59 -7.75 -10.68
N ILE A 3 1.99 -6.63 -11.06
CA ILE A 3 2.01 -5.39 -10.30
C ILE A 3 0.64 -5.17 -9.67
N LEU A 4 0.59 -5.14 -8.34
CA LEU A 4 -0.64 -4.79 -7.62
C LEU A 4 -0.64 -3.29 -7.32
N PHE A 5 -1.58 -2.57 -7.94
CA PHE A 5 -1.81 -1.16 -7.67
C PHE A 5 -2.98 -0.98 -6.70
N VAL A 6 -2.68 -0.65 -5.46
CA VAL A 6 -3.67 -0.37 -4.40
C VAL A 6 -3.97 1.12 -4.38
N ASP A 7 -5.15 1.48 -4.87
CA ASP A 7 -5.62 2.86 -4.91
C ASP A 7 -6.51 3.15 -3.69
N ALA A 8 -5.94 3.81 -2.70
CA ALA A 8 -6.62 4.26 -1.49
C ALA A 8 -7.06 5.74 -1.54
N CYS A 9 -7.21 6.30 -2.74
CA CYS A 9 -7.59 7.70 -2.93
C CYS A 9 -9.12 7.84 -3.00
N PRO A 10 -9.78 8.51 -2.01
CA PRO A 10 -11.23 8.61 -1.99
C PRO A 10 -11.83 9.55 -3.04
N ARG A 11 -11.06 10.53 -3.53
CA ARG A 11 -11.54 11.51 -4.52
C ARG A 11 -11.41 10.96 -5.93
N GLU A 12 -12.37 11.24 -6.81
CA GLU A 12 -12.28 10.92 -8.23
C GLU A 12 -11.08 11.59 -8.87
N LYS A 13 -10.97 12.90 -8.72
CA LYS A 13 -9.80 13.69 -9.15
C LYS A 13 -8.79 13.71 -8.01
N SER A 14 -7.88 12.74 -8.00
CA SER A 14 -6.84 12.62 -6.97
C SER A 14 -5.46 12.86 -7.55
N ARG A 15 -4.77 13.89 -7.04
CA ARG A 15 -3.37 14.19 -7.37
C ARG A 15 -2.45 12.99 -7.06
N THR A 16 -2.70 12.32 -5.95
CA THR A 16 -1.94 11.13 -5.53
C THR A 16 -2.08 9.99 -6.54
N ARG A 17 -3.32 9.74 -7.01
CA ARG A 17 -3.57 8.72 -8.04
C ARG A 17 -2.88 9.05 -9.34
N GLU A 18 -2.93 10.31 -9.78
CA GLU A 18 -2.27 10.72 -11.02
C GLU A 18 -0.75 10.58 -10.92
N LEU A 19 -0.15 10.95 -9.78
CA LEU A 19 1.27 10.74 -9.54
C LEU A 19 1.64 9.23 -9.56
N ALA A 20 0.81 8.37 -8.96
CA ALA A 20 1.01 6.93 -9.01
C ALA A 20 0.94 6.37 -10.43
N LYS A 21 0.05 6.89 -11.28
CA LYS A 21 -0.01 6.51 -12.69
C LYS A 21 1.26 6.86 -13.47
N GLN A 22 1.96 7.95 -13.12
CA GLN A 22 3.26 8.24 -13.73
C GLN A 22 4.29 7.18 -13.35
N LEU A 23 4.37 6.80 -12.06
CA LEU A 23 5.24 5.70 -11.64
C LEU A 23 4.94 4.40 -12.40
N LEU A 24 3.67 4.03 -12.53
CA LEU A 24 3.27 2.78 -13.18
C LEU A 24 3.74 2.67 -14.63
N LYS A 25 3.95 3.79 -15.35
CA LYS A 25 4.48 3.79 -16.72
C LYS A 25 5.91 3.28 -16.83
N HIS A 26 6.68 3.36 -15.74
CA HIS A 26 8.08 2.90 -15.69
C HIS A 26 8.22 1.44 -15.25
N LEU A 27 7.16 0.85 -14.74
CA LEU A 27 7.21 -0.51 -14.23
C LEU A 27 6.89 -1.51 -15.35
N PRO A 28 7.77 -2.50 -15.58
CA PRO A 28 7.54 -3.54 -16.58
C PRO A 28 6.63 -4.63 -16.01
N GLY A 29 5.44 -4.81 -16.55
CA GLY A 29 4.54 -5.90 -16.15
C GLY A 29 3.07 -5.53 -16.28
N ASP A 30 2.23 -6.49 -15.91
CA ASP A 30 0.78 -6.35 -15.95
C ASP A 30 0.28 -5.73 -14.64
N VAL A 31 -0.48 -4.65 -14.75
CA VAL A 31 -1.00 -3.92 -13.59
C VAL A 31 -2.43 -4.38 -13.28
N THR A 32 -2.60 -4.97 -12.11
CA THR A 32 -3.92 -5.21 -11.52
C THR A 32 -4.24 -4.08 -10.55
N ALA A 33 -5.22 -3.25 -10.90
CA ALA A 33 -5.64 -2.13 -10.06
C ALA A 33 -6.73 -2.55 -9.08
N LEU A 34 -6.52 -2.29 -7.80
CA LEU A 34 -7.48 -2.48 -6.72
C LEU A 34 -7.89 -1.11 -6.17
N LYS A 35 -9.03 -0.61 -6.61
CA LYS A 35 -9.59 0.66 -6.12
C LYS A 35 -10.39 0.40 -4.85
N LEU A 36 -9.85 0.78 -3.71
CA LEU A 36 -10.42 0.43 -2.41
C LEU A 36 -11.81 1.04 -2.16
N THR A 37 -12.12 2.17 -2.78
CA THR A 37 -13.46 2.79 -2.70
C THR A 37 -14.57 1.99 -3.38
N GLU A 38 -14.20 1.08 -4.28
CA GLU A 38 -15.12 0.23 -5.03
C GLU A 38 -15.02 -1.24 -4.58
N SER A 39 -14.12 -1.52 -3.65
CA SER A 39 -13.84 -2.87 -3.17
C SER A 39 -14.66 -3.19 -1.93
N ASN A 40 -15.16 -4.42 -1.86
CA ASN A 40 -15.80 -4.94 -0.66
C ASN A 40 -14.73 -5.42 0.33
N ILE A 41 -14.15 -4.49 1.10
CA ILE A 41 -13.14 -4.83 2.12
C ILE A 41 -13.85 -5.47 3.31
N PRO A 42 -13.47 -6.70 3.71
CA PRO A 42 -14.10 -7.40 4.83
C PRO A 42 -14.04 -6.59 6.13
N GLU A 43 -15.11 -6.62 6.90
CA GLU A 43 -15.11 -6.06 8.24
C GLU A 43 -14.41 -6.99 9.23
N ILE A 44 -13.69 -6.40 10.17
CA ILE A 44 -13.02 -7.14 11.26
C ILE A 44 -13.96 -7.16 12.46
N THR A 45 -14.84 -8.16 12.47
CA THR A 45 -15.73 -8.48 13.59
C THR A 45 -15.11 -9.57 14.49
N GLU A 46 -15.67 -9.79 15.67
CA GLU A 46 -15.27 -10.89 16.54
C GLU A 46 -15.38 -12.26 15.82
N GLU A 47 -16.45 -12.46 15.07
CA GLU A 47 -16.65 -13.67 14.27
C GLU A 47 -15.55 -13.83 13.20
N ALA A 48 -15.21 -12.75 12.48
CA ALA A 48 -14.14 -12.75 11.49
C ALA A 48 -12.78 -13.07 12.12
N VAL A 49 -12.49 -12.55 13.31
CA VAL A 49 -11.25 -12.86 14.04
C VAL A 49 -11.21 -14.33 14.46
N ASN A 50 -12.30 -14.86 15.02
CA ASN A 50 -12.39 -16.25 15.43
C ASN A 50 -12.27 -17.20 14.23
N LYS A 51 -12.93 -16.86 13.11
CA LYS A 51 -12.80 -17.62 11.85
C LYS A 51 -11.35 -17.64 11.37
N ARG A 52 -10.68 -16.48 11.29
CA ARG A 52 -9.26 -16.41 10.88
C ARG A 52 -8.34 -17.27 11.74
N TYR A 53 -8.60 -17.32 13.05
CA TYR A 53 -7.83 -18.14 13.97
C TYR A 53 -7.99 -19.64 13.68
N LEU A 54 -9.23 -20.10 13.44
CA LEU A 54 -9.53 -21.49 13.11
C LEU A 54 -8.96 -21.87 11.75
N ASP A 55 -9.24 -21.09 10.72
CA ASP A 55 -8.77 -21.32 9.36
C ASP A 55 -7.22 -21.35 9.30
N GLY A 56 -6.56 -20.50 10.10
CA GLY A 56 -5.11 -20.49 10.23
C GLY A 56 -4.54 -21.75 10.87
N LYS A 57 -5.22 -22.32 11.87
CA LYS A 57 -4.83 -23.60 12.46
C LYS A 57 -4.97 -24.77 11.50
N GLU A 58 -6.06 -24.79 10.74
CA GLU A 58 -6.36 -25.84 9.77
C GLU A 58 -5.68 -25.63 8.42
N LYS A 59 -5.07 -24.44 8.21
CA LYS A 59 -4.48 -23.99 6.93
C LYS A 59 -5.49 -23.99 5.78
N VAL A 60 -6.74 -23.66 6.06
CA VAL A 60 -7.86 -23.62 5.11
C VAL A 60 -8.20 -22.18 4.77
N PHE A 61 -7.75 -21.69 3.63
CA PHE A 61 -7.94 -20.32 3.18
C PHE A 61 -8.75 -20.23 1.86
N GLN A 62 -9.74 -21.09 1.69
CA GLN A 62 -10.55 -21.13 0.45
C GLN A 62 -11.62 -20.04 0.40
N ASP A 63 -12.01 -19.49 1.55
CA ASP A 63 -13.02 -18.45 1.64
C ASP A 63 -12.59 -17.17 0.88
N PRO A 64 -13.49 -16.55 0.08
CA PRO A 64 -13.23 -15.30 -0.62
C PRO A 64 -12.81 -14.14 0.28
N VAL A 65 -13.06 -14.19 1.59
CA VAL A 65 -12.59 -13.21 2.57
C VAL A 65 -11.06 -13.06 2.57
N TYR A 66 -10.32 -14.06 2.08
CA TYR A 66 -8.86 -14.07 1.97
C TYR A 66 -8.33 -13.66 0.60
N ASP A 67 -9.18 -13.37 -0.38
CA ASP A 67 -8.73 -13.11 -1.75
C ASP A 67 -7.82 -11.89 -1.88
N MET A 68 -8.10 -10.82 -1.10
CA MET A 68 -7.21 -9.66 -1.05
C MET A 68 -5.81 -10.00 -0.48
N ALA A 69 -5.76 -10.85 0.56
CA ALA A 69 -4.49 -11.29 1.15
C ALA A 69 -3.71 -12.18 0.19
N LYS A 70 -4.39 -13.09 -0.52
CA LYS A 70 -3.77 -13.93 -1.57
C LYS A 70 -3.24 -13.08 -2.71
N GLN A 71 -4.04 -12.12 -3.21
CA GLN A 71 -3.64 -11.21 -4.28
C GLN A 71 -2.39 -10.41 -3.88
N PHE A 72 -2.37 -9.86 -2.66
CA PHE A 72 -1.21 -9.13 -2.14
C PHE A 72 0.05 -10.00 -2.07
N THR A 73 -0.10 -11.26 -1.62
CA THR A 73 1.01 -12.20 -1.49
C THR A 73 1.60 -12.61 -2.85
N GLN A 74 0.80 -12.63 -3.90
CA GLN A 74 1.20 -13.08 -5.25
C GLN A 74 1.82 -11.98 -6.11
N ALA A 75 1.68 -10.71 -5.74
CA ALA A 75 2.27 -9.61 -6.49
C ALA A 75 3.81 -9.66 -6.46
N ASP A 76 4.45 -9.30 -7.57
CA ASP A 76 5.91 -9.13 -7.66
C ASP A 76 6.33 -7.72 -7.23
N ILE A 77 5.46 -6.73 -7.49
CA ILE A 77 5.61 -5.34 -7.06
C ILE A 77 4.28 -4.86 -6.49
N VAL A 78 4.34 -4.11 -5.39
CA VAL A 78 3.18 -3.44 -4.81
C VAL A 78 3.33 -1.94 -4.97
N VAL A 79 2.30 -1.26 -5.48
CA VAL A 79 2.21 0.20 -5.54
C VAL A 79 1.00 0.64 -4.72
N ILE A 80 1.21 1.47 -3.71
CA ILE A 80 0.14 2.02 -2.87
C ILE A 80 0.05 3.52 -3.10
N ALA A 81 -1.11 4.00 -3.55
CA ALA A 81 -1.42 5.41 -3.63
C ALA A 81 -2.37 5.81 -2.50
N ALA A 82 -1.91 6.66 -1.59
CA ALA A 82 -2.70 7.14 -0.46
C ALA A 82 -2.39 8.61 -0.15
N PRO A 83 -3.37 9.52 -0.16
CA PRO A 83 -3.15 10.91 0.22
C PRO A 83 -2.77 11.00 1.72
N TYR A 84 -1.98 12.01 2.05
CA TYR A 84 -1.64 12.30 3.44
C TYR A 84 -2.76 13.11 4.09
N TRP A 85 -3.54 12.45 4.95
CA TRP A 85 -4.65 13.02 5.70
C TRP A 85 -4.46 12.77 7.19
N ASP A 86 -4.76 13.77 8.02
CA ASP A 86 -4.73 13.66 9.47
C ASP A 86 -3.42 13.05 10.00
N MET A 87 -2.31 13.51 9.44
CA MET A 87 -0.93 13.03 9.72
C MET A 87 -0.67 11.56 9.32
N SER A 88 -1.55 10.92 8.55
CA SER A 88 -1.45 9.52 8.15
C SER A 88 -2.00 9.32 6.72
N PHE A 89 -2.71 8.24 6.50
CA PHE A 89 -3.42 7.88 5.28
C PHE A 89 -4.91 7.64 5.59
N PRO A 90 -5.81 7.63 4.57
CA PRO A 90 -7.23 7.38 4.78
C PRO A 90 -7.50 6.06 5.52
N ALA A 91 -8.49 6.05 6.41
CA ALA A 91 -8.93 4.85 7.14
C ALA A 91 -9.22 3.65 6.22
N LEU A 92 -9.59 3.91 4.98
CA LEU A 92 -9.80 2.91 3.94
C LEU A 92 -8.56 2.04 3.69
N LEU A 93 -7.36 2.65 3.68
CA LEU A 93 -6.11 1.89 3.56
C LEU A 93 -5.84 1.05 4.82
N LYS A 94 -6.17 1.56 6.01
CA LYS A 94 -6.02 0.80 7.25
C LYS A 94 -6.93 -0.44 7.26
N ARG A 95 -8.18 -0.31 6.82
CA ARG A 95 -9.09 -1.46 6.66
C ARG A 95 -8.52 -2.51 5.70
N TYR A 96 -7.97 -2.07 4.57
CA TYR A 96 -7.32 -2.98 3.62
C TYR A 96 -6.12 -3.69 4.25
N ILE A 97 -5.25 -2.96 4.97
CA ILE A 97 -4.11 -3.54 5.68
C ILE A 97 -4.57 -4.62 6.68
N GLU A 98 -5.64 -4.36 7.43
CA GLU A 98 -6.21 -5.35 8.35
C GLU A 98 -6.78 -6.57 7.62
N ALA A 99 -7.38 -6.37 6.44
CA ALA A 99 -7.90 -7.45 5.63
C ALA A 99 -6.80 -8.36 5.07
N ILE A 100 -5.65 -7.79 4.67
CA ILE A 100 -4.54 -8.57 4.10
C ILE A 100 -3.58 -9.14 5.14
N THR A 101 -3.57 -8.61 6.38
CA THR A 101 -2.65 -9.10 7.43
C THR A 101 -3.21 -10.39 8.03
N VAL A 102 -2.93 -11.51 7.35
CA VAL A 102 -3.46 -12.84 7.70
C VAL A 102 -2.32 -13.83 7.94
N THR A 103 -2.26 -14.37 9.17
CA THR A 103 -1.29 -15.42 9.53
C THR A 103 -1.51 -16.67 8.67
N GLY A 104 -0.45 -17.15 8.05
CA GLY A 104 -0.48 -18.28 7.13
C GLY A 104 -0.70 -17.93 5.66
N ILE A 105 -0.95 -16.63 5.34
CA ILE A 105 -1.04 -16.12 3.97
C ILE A 105 0.07 -15.09 3.71
N THR A 106 0.02 -13.93 4.38
CA THR A 106 0.97 -12.83 4.14
C THR A 106 2.19 -12.91 5.05
N PHE A 107 2.06 -13.57 6.17
CA PHE A 107 3.17 -13.84 7.11
C PHE A 107 2.86 -15.05 7.98
N ARG A 108 3.88 -15.54 8.67
CA ARG A 108 3.75 -16.55 9.74
C ARG A 108 4.66 -16.17 10.91
N TYR A 109 4.44 -16.80 12.05
CA TYR A 109 5.38 -16.66 13.17
C TYR A 109 6.44 -17.76 13.15
N SER A 110 7.69 -17.39 13.51
CA SER A 110 8.74 -18.33 13.84
C SER A 110 8.48 -19.02 15.19
N GLU A 111 9.28 -20.01 15.55
CA GLU A 111 9.25 -20.65 16.89
C GLU A 111 9.54 -19.65 18.01
N SER A 112 10.33 -18.61 17.74
CA SER A 112 10.62 -17.53 18.68
C SER A 112 9.55 -16.43 18.73
N GLY A 113 8.43 -16.58 17.99
CA GLY A 113 7.35 -15.60 17.93
C GLY A 113 7.61 -14.38 16.99
N MET A 114 8.71 -14.40 16.25
CA MET A 114 9.00 -13.32 15.28
C MET A 114 8.23 -13.53 13.97
N PRO A 115 7.69 -12.46 13.35
CA PRO A 115 7.05 -12.57 12.05
C PRO A 115 8.06 -12.93 10.96
N ILE A 116 7.65 -13.80 10.06
CA ILE A 116 8.35 -14.18 8.84
C ILE A 116 7.41 -13.89 7.68
N GLY A 117 7.80 -13.00 6.79
CA GLY A 117 7.01 -12.63 5.62
C GLY A 117 6.87 -13.77 4.63
N MET A 118 5.73 -13.79 3.95
CA MET A 118 5.38 -14.81 2.95
C MET A 118 5.00 -14.19 1.61
N CYS A 119 5.12 -12.88 1.46
CA CYS A 119 4.81 -12.18 0.22
C CYS A 119 5.95 -12.33 -0.79
N ARG A 120 5.57 -12.45 -2.06
CA ARG A 120 6.54 -12.61 -3.16
C ARG A 120 7.16 -11.30 -3.60
N ALA A 121 6.51 -10.17 -3.31
CA ALA A 121 6.95 -8.86 -3.75
C ALA A 121 8.37 -8.55 -3.24
N GLU A 122 9.22 -8.12 -4.16
CA GLU A 122 10.57 -7.64 -3.83
C GLU A 122 10.59 -6.14 -3.54
N LYS A 123 9.57 -5.41 -4.03
CA LYS A 123 9.53 -3.95 -3.92
C LYS A 123 8.12 -3.41 -3.67
N LEU A 124 8.06 -2.42 -2.78
CA LEU A 124 6.85 -1.64 -2.52
C LEU A 124 7.14 -0.16 -2.79
N TYR A 125 6.28 0.45 -3.60
CA TYR A 125 6.24 1.89 -3.82
C TYR A 125 5.05 2.50 -3.08
N TYR A 126 5.32 3.54 -2.30
CA TYR A 126 4.28 4.33 -1.65
C TYR A 126 4.23 5.72 -2.24
N ILE A 127 3.07 6.09 -2.76
CA ILE A 127 2.84 7.39 -3.40
C ILE A 127 1.90 8.19 -2.53
N THR A 128 2.30 9.41 -2.19
CA THR A 128 1.47 10.29 -1.35
C THR A 128 1.52 11.73 -1.82
N THR A 129 0.45 12.47 -1.55
CA THR A 129 0.41 13.93 -1.73
C THR A 129 -0.21 14.57 -0.50
N ALA A 130 0.28 15.76 -0.13
CA ALA A 130 -0.18 16.52 1.01
C ALA A 130 -0.44 17.97 0.63
N GLY A 131 -1.50 18.56 1.19
CA GLY A 131 -1.81 19.99 1.04
C GLY A 131 -0.77 20.88 1.71
N GLY A 132 -0.25 20.49 2.87
CA GLY A 132 0.85 21.12 3.59
C GLY A 132 2.09 20.22 3.66
N PRO A 133 3.07 20.54 4.55
CA PRO A 133 4.23 19.69 4.76
C PRO A 133 3.87 18.39 5.48
N ILE A 134 4.54 17.31 5.14
CA ILE A 134 4.48 16.05 5.88
C ILE A 134 5.41 16.15 7.09
N ILE A 135 4.83 16.50 8.23
CA ILE A 135 5.57 16.77 9.47
C ILE A 135 6.22 15.50 10.03
N ASN A 136 5.55 14.37 9.90
CA ASN A 136 6.03 13.09 10.40
C ASN A 136 5.62 11.95 9.47
N GLU A 137 6.60 11.27 8.93
CA GLU A 137 6.38 10.12 8.04
C GLU A 137 6.06 8.81 8.79
N ALA A 138 6.28 8.76 10.11
CA ALA A 138 6.14 7.53 10.89
C ALA A 138 4.72 6.92 10.83
N PHE A 139 3.69 7.77 10.74
CA PHE A 139 2.29 7.33 10.70
C PHE A 139 1.71 7.16 9.29
N GLY A 140 2.47 7.50 8.27
CA GLY A 140 2.16 7.31 6.86
C GLY A 140 3.09 6.26 6.23
N TYR A 141 4.05 6.72 5.44
CA TYR A 141 5.02 5.85 4.79
C TYR A 141 5.81 4.97 5.77
N GLY A 142 6.25 5.52 6.91
CA GLY A 142 7.00 4.76 7.91
C GLY A 142 6.25 3.54 8.44
N TYR A 143 4.94 3.68 8.67
CA TYR A 143 4.08 2.56 9.06
C TYR A 143 4.00 1.49 7.96
N ILE A 144 3.79 1.89 6.70
CA ILE A 144 3.73 0.97 5.56
C ILE A 144 5.07 0.24 5.38
N LYS A 145 6.19 0.98 5.44
CA LYS A 145 7.53 0.41 5.37
C LYS A 145 7.79 -0.60 6.48
N MET A 146 7.38 -0.29 7.71
CA MET A 146 7.53 -1.20 8.85
C MET A 146 6.77 -2.51 8.63
N LEU A 147 5.54 -2.46 8.14
CA LEU A 147 4.76 -3.66 7.81
C LEU A 147 5.39 -4.44 6.66
N ALA A 148 5.77 -3.75 5.58
CA ALA A 148 6.35 -4.37 4.40
C ALA A 148 7.61 -5.18 4.76
N GLN A 149 8.55 -4.55 5.44
CA GLN A 149 9.82 -5.17 5.82
C GLN A 149 9.70 -6.10 7.02
N GLY A 150 8.97 -5.69 8.06
CA GLY A 150 8.90 -6.42 9.33
C GLY A 150 7.90 -7.56 9.37
N MET A 151 6.87 -7.52 8.53
CA MET A 151 5.82 -8.55 8.54
C MET A 151 5.68 -9.27 7.20
N TYR A 152 5.66 -8.55 6.08
CA TYR A 152 5.35 -9.16 4.78
C TYR A 152 6.58 -9.70 4.05
N GLY A 153 7.80 -9.32 4.47
CA GLY A 153 9.04 -9.79 3.89
C GLY A 153 9.42 -9.08 2.59
N ILE A 154 8.87 -7.89 2.34
CA ILE A 154 9.18 -7.07 1.17
C ILE A 154 10.42 -6.21 1.49
N PRO A 155 11.59 -6.50 0.91
CA PRO A 155 12.85 -5.90 1.36
C PRO A 155 13.01 -4.43 0.95
N GLU A 156 12.52 -4.06 -0.25
CA GLU A 156 12.71 -2.72 -0.79
C GLU A 156 11.41 -1.89 -0.69
N CYS A 157 11.54 -0.70 -0.09
CA CYS A 157 10.43 0.26 0.01
C CYS A 157 10.90 1.63 -0.44
N CYS A 158 10.15 2.24 -1.36
CA CYS A 158 10.40 3.58 -1.87
C CYS A 158 9.17 4.47 -1.66
N CYS A 159 9.39 5.75 -1.36
CA CYS A 159 8.32 6.73 -1.25
C CYS A 159 8.54 7.86 -2.25
N PHE A 160 7.49 8.18 -3.03
CA PHE A 160 7.43 9.39 -3.83
C PHE A 160 6.30 10.27 -3.31
N LYS A 161 6.59 11.56 -3.14
CA LYS A 161 5.65 12.49 -2.50
C LYS A 161 5.64 13.85 -3.19
N ALA A 162 4.49 14.53 -3.12
CA ALA A 162 4.35 15.93 -3.42
C ALA A 162 3.69 16.63 -2.22
N GLU A 163 4.35 17.64 -1.67
CA GLU A 163 3.96 18.36 -0.46
C GLU A 163 3.62 19.80 -0.78
N ASN A 164 2.90 20.48 0.14
CA ASN A 164 2.58 21.90 0.06
C ASN A 164 1.65 22.30 -1.11
N LEU A 165 0.84 21.37 -1.59
CA LEU A 165 -0.04 21.57 -2.76
C LEU A 165 -1.19 22.56 -2.53
N ASP A 166 -1.55 22.81 -1.27
CA ASP A 166 -2.67 23.73 -0.90
C ASP A 166 -2.16 24.98 -0.14
N ILE A 167 -0.85 25.24 -0.15
CA ILE A 167 -0.26 26.43 0.45
C ILE A 167 -0.56 27.65 -0.45
N VAL A 168 -0.99 28.74 0.18
CA VAL A 168 -1.31 29.99 -0.55
C VAL A 168 -0.08 30.50 -1.27
N GLY A 169 -0.19 30.67 -2.60
CA GLY A 169 0.89 31.12 -3.47
C GLY A 169 1.84 30.01 -3.97
N ALA A 170 1.59 28.75 -3.60
CA ALA A 170 2.32 27.62 -4.17
C ALA A 170 1.91 27.39 -5.63
N ASP A 171 2.88 27.03 -6.47
CA ASP A 171 2.65 26.56 -7.83
C ASP A 171 2.41 25.05 -7.82
N GLU A 172 1.13 24.64 -7.81
CA GLU A 172 0.75 23.21 -7.77
C GLU A 172 1.32 22.44 -8.96
N GLU A 173 1.32 23.05 -10.15
CA GLU A 173 1.79 22.39 -11.38
C GLU A 173 3.31 22.15 -11.32
N GLU A 174 4.07 23.14 -10.82
CA GLU A 174 5.51 23.00 -10.61
C GLU A 174 5.85 21.92 -9.58
N ILE A 175 5.13 21.88 -8.45
CA ILE A 175 5.34 20.88 -7.39
C ILE A 175 5.06 19.48 -7.93
N LEU A 176 3.96 19.29 -8.66
CA LEU A 176 3.61 17.98 -9.24
C LEU A 176 4.60 17.57 -10.33
N ARG A 177 5.04 18.49 -11.17
CA ARG A 177 6.08 18.25 -12.21
C ARG A 177 7.38 17.80 -11.55
N SER A 178 7.84 18.51 -10.51
CA SER A 178 9.05 18.12 -9.77
C SER A 178 8.93 16.73 -9.14
N ALA A 179 7.75 16.34 -8.64
CA ALA A 179 7.51 15.00 -8.13
C ALA A 179 7.57 13.93 -9.22
N VAL A 180 7.09 14.22 -10.44
CA VAL A 180 7.23 13.34 -11.61
C VAL A 180 8.69 13.22 -12.04
N ASP A 181 9.43 14.33 -12.11
CA ASP A 181 10.85 14.33 -12.46
C ASP A 181 11.67 13.47 -11.49
N ASN A 182 11.32 13.49 -10.20
CA ASN A 182 11.95 12.62 -9.20
C ASN A 182 11.65 11.13 -9.43
N ILE A 183 10.43 10.80 -9.90
CA ILE A 183 10.09 9.43 -10.30
C ILE A 183 10.95 9.05 -11.51
N ASP A 184 10.95 9.85 -12.58
CA ASP A 184 11.67 9.58 -13.81
C ASP A 184 13.17 9.39 -13.55
N ALA A 185 13.78 10.26 -12.74
CA ALA A 185 15.19 10.16 -12.37
C ALA A 185 15.54 8.88 -11.60
N SER A 186 14.58 8.29 -10.88
CA SER A 186 14.80 7.03 -10.14
C SER A 186 14.91 5.81 -11.03
N PHE A 187 14.43 5.90 -12.29
CA PHE A 187 14.46 4.82 -13.29
C PHE A 187 15.50 5.06 -14.41
N CYS A 188 16.15 6.21 -14.47
CA CYS A 188 17.17 6.55 -15.45
C CYS A 188 18.58 5.99 -15.14
N LYS A 189 18.70 4.92 -14.36
CA LYS A 189 19.99 4.31 -13.98
C LYS A 189 20.31 3.08 -14.81
#